data_442ab5b491cdaa7c7a2b4c260d1efb12
#
_entry.id   442ab5b491cdaa7c7a2b4c260d1efb12
#
_cell.length_a   1.000
_cell.length_b   1.000
_cell.length_c   1.000
_cell.angle_alpha   90.00
_cell.angle_beta   90.00
_cell.angle_gamma   90.00
#
_symmetry.space_group_name_H-M   'P 1'
#
loop_
_entity.id
_entity.type
_entity.pdbx_description
1 polymer ?
#
loop_
_entity_poly.entity_id
_entity_poly.type
_entity_poly.pdbx_seq_one_letter_code
_entity_poly.pdbx_strand_id
1 'polypeptide(L)'
;MNFIRTPLLVNITDIHKQITEHEHLILVLKDKTASFSFRTLDIGTFFFAKRACSSDISDNELVASFDEKRRYFLKCFTDYLLQMDGSDLSKGLFYSIIKIFLDWIDQQKKNFDLSDKDSMIDAYRRYSKYLVDRTLLADTDEDNLAAHTAKQYQRYVAKLIAYVFDCHEIDIASQAMQVQSQRYDVPVLPIAQEDHQKMYATLLNVFSEIHRIVVQEGNFPAHFQSVDQEEFYFYSGFHHQTEKQHIQFDMHSYLSKYSTIPDFSKMLVDFGLAEDSEYRKRLRENRNQAIRKFEERNKDQRHMERERLASYGLCIGMLLFISQTGANLDTAQ
;
A
#
# COMPACT_ATOMS: atom_id res chain seq x y z
N MET A 1 14.00 -4.94 21.12
CA MET A 1 13.13 -4.72 22.33
C MET A 1 12.48 -5.98 22.89
N ASN A 2 12.36 -7.07 22.14
CA ASN A 2 11.71 -8.32 22.63
C ASN A 2 12.42 -9.00 23.83
N PHE A 3 13.65 -8.65 24.12
CA PHE A 3 14.42 -9.19 25.25
C PHE A 3 14.16 -8.44 26.57
N ILE A 4 13.51 -7.27 26.53
CA ILE A 4 13.20 -6.46 27.72
C ILE A 4 11.86 -6.85 28.33
N ARG A 5 10.98 -7.45 27.55
CA ARG A 5 9.64 -7.85 27.93
C ARG A 5 9.21 -9.14 27.24
N THR A 6 8.33 -9.88 27.85
CA THR A 6 7.71 -11.05 27.21
C THR A 6 6.56 -10.59 26.33
N PRO A 7 6.64 -10.70 25.00
CA PRO A 7 5.59 -10.20 24.11
C PRO A 7 4.31 -11.04 24.23
N LEU A 8 3.17 -10.38 24.39
CA LEU A 8 1.84 -10.95 24.32
C LEU A 8 1.27 -10.74 22.93
N LEU A 9 1.31 -11.76 22.09
CA LEU A 9 0.76 -11.74 20.73
C LEU A 9 -0.75 -11.98 20.75
N VAL A 10 -1.52 -11.01 20.27
CA VAL A 10 -2.99 -11.11 20.18
C VAL A 10 -3.43 -10.83 18.76
N ASN A 11 -4.16 -11.78 18.16
CA ASN A 11 -4.79 -11.54 16.87
C ASN A 11 -5.92 -10.52 17.04
N ILE A 12 -5.99 -9.56 16.13
CA ILE A 12 -7.00 -8.50 16.20
C ILE A 12 -8.43 -9.05 16.10
N THR A 13 -8.59 -10.25 15.55
CA THR A 13 -9.87 -10.97 15.46
C THR A 13 -10.28 -11.70 16.74
N ASP A 14 -9.34 -11.93 17.66
CA ASP A 14 -9.56 -12.78 18.85
C ASP A 14 -9.82 -11.97 20.13
N ILE A 15 -10.29 -10.75 19.98
CA ILE A 15 -10.30 -9.66 20.97
C ILE A 15 -11.35 -9.83 22.08
N HIS A 16 -12.06 -10.92 22.14
CA HIS A 16 -12.99 -11.19 23.26
C HIS A 16 -12.28 -11.47 24.59
N LYS A 17 -10.94 -11.50 24.60
CA LYS A 17 -10.13 -11.61 25.83
C LYS A 17 -9.82 -10.21 26.35
N GLN A 18 -10.20 -9.91 27.60
CA GLN A 18 -9.76 -8.70 28.28
C GLN A 18 -8.23 -8.62 28.26
N ILE A 19 -7.69 -7.62 27.54
CA ILE A 19 -6.26 -7.35 27.53
C ILE A 19 -5.94 -6.64 28.84
N THR A 20 -5.23 -7.33 29.75
CA THR A 20 -4.85 -6.79 31.05
C THR A 20 -3.43 -6.23 31.06
N GLU A 21 -2.56 -6.73 30.17
CA GLU A 21 -1.12 -6.43 30.15
C GLU A 21 -0.74 -5.69 28.88
N HIS A 22 -1.16 -4.42 28.76
CA HIS A 22 -0.92 -3.59 27.58
C HIS A 22 0.58 -3.36 27.30
N GLU A 23 1.42 -3.37 28.35
CA GLU A 23 2.88 -3.21 28.25
C GLU A 23 3.57 -4.34 27.48
N HIS A 24 2.92 -5.48 27.36
CA HIS A 24 3.42 -6.65 26.61
C HIS A 24 2.75 -6.82 25.24
N LEU A 25 1.72 -6.00 24.96
CA LEU A 25 0.82 -6.20 23.83
C LEU A 25 1.48 -5.96 22.48
N ILE A 26 1.38 -6.96 21.61
CA ILE A 26 1.62 -6.89 20.17
C ILE A 26 0.36 -7.37 19.47
N LEU A 27 -0.30 -6.49 18.74
CA LEU A 27 -1.44 -6.84 17.91
C LEU A 27 -0.95 -7.43 16.58
N VAL A 28 -1.57 -8.51 16.15
CA VAL A 28 -1.26 -9.19 14.88
C VAL A 28 -2.40 -8.95 13.91
N LEU A 29 -2.09 -8.30 12.78
CA LEU A 29 -3.01 -8.08 11.66
C LEU A 29 -2.73 -9.12 10.59
N LYS A 30 -3.79 -9.64 9.97
CA LYS A 30 -3.66 -10.50 8.81
C LYS A 30 -3.42 -9.64 7.57
N ASP A 31 -2.26 -9.76 6.96
CA ASP A 31 -2.00 -9.11 5.68
C ASP A 31 -2.66 -9.92 4.56
N LYS A 32 -3.71 -9.37 3.95
CA LYS A 32 -4.43 -10.01 2.85
C LYS A 32 -3.69 -9.92 1.50
N THR A 33 -2.65 -9.09 1.41
CA THR A 33 -1.92 -8.86 0.16
C THR A 33 -0.78 -9.85 -0.05
N ALA A 34 -0.30 -10.49 1.01
CA ALA A 34 0.71 -11.54 0.94
C ALA A 34 0.13 -12.82 1.55
N SER A 35 0.24 -13.92 0.85
CA SER A 35 -0.41 -15.20 1.20
C SER A 35 -0.06 -15.75 2.59
N PHE A 36 0.96 -15.24 3.29
CA PHE A 36 1.40 -15.71 4.61
C PHE A 36 2.05 -14.64 5.49
N SER A 37 2.02 -13.36 5.15
CA SER A 37 2.62 -12.33 6.00
C SER A 37 1.61 -11.78 7.02
N PHE A 38 2.11 -11.55 8.23
CA PHE A 38 1.38 -10.90 9.30
C PHE A 38 2.08 -9.58 9.60
N ARG A 39 1.29 -8.54 9.78
CA ARG A 39 1.79 -7.25 10.25
C ARG A 39 1.60 -7.18 11.76
N THR A 40 2.66 -6.90 12.48
CA THR A 40 2.62 -6.74 13.93
C THR A 40 2.59 -5.25 14.30
N LEU A 41 1.72 -4.89 15.25
CA LEU A 41 1.60 -3.55 15.82
C LEU A 41 2.03 -3.64 17.28
N ASP A 42 3.23 -3.20 17.58
CA ASP A 42 3.80 -3.28 18.93
C ASP A 42 3.35 -2.09 19.79
N ILE A 43 2.22 -2.25 20.49
CA ILE A 43 1.66 -1.22 21.38
C ILE A 43 2.50 -1.08 22.64
N GLY A 44 2.95 -2.19 23.21
CA GLY A 44 3.67 -2.19 24.47
C GLY A 44 5.01 -1.43 24.43
N THR A 45 5.60 -1.26 23.24
CA THR A 45 6.82 -0.46 23.11
C THR A 45 6.61 1.03 23.50
N PHE A 46 5.39 1.54 23.38
CA PHE A 46 5.08 2.95 23.67
C PHE A 46 5.09 3.30 25.16
N PHE A 47 5.15 2.33 26.05
CA PHE A 47 5.40 2.59 27.46
C PHE A 47 6.83 3.11 27.74
N PHE A 48 7.76 2.92 26.83
CA PHE A 48 9.17 3.30 27.01
C PHE A 48 9.46 4.63 26.30
N ALA A 49 9.66 5.70 27.06
CA ALA A 49 9.85 7.06 26.51
C ALA A 49 11.14 7.20 25.67
N LYS A 50 12.16 6.38 25.92
CA LYS A 50 13.43 6.43 25.18
C LYS A 50 13.50 5.46 24.00
N ARG A 51 12.40 4.80 23.63
CA ARG A 51 12.41 3.81 22.51
C ARG A 51 12.86 4.40 21.17
N ALA A 52 12.59 5.68 20.91
CA ALA A 52 12.97 6.36 19.67
C ALA A 52 14.46 6.71 19.60
N CYS A 53 15.18 6.63 20.74
CA CYS A 53 16.63 6.87 20.83
C CYS A 53 17.45 5.58 20.78
N SER A 54 16.90 4.50 20.22
CA SER A 54 17.33 3.11 20.44
C SER A 54 18.72 2.73 19.95
N SER A 55 19.40 3.54 19.14
CA SER A 55 20.76 3.21 18.68
C SER A 55 21.85 3.49 19.72
N ASP A 56 21.58 4.39 20.67
CA ASP A 56 22.62 4.99 21.50
C ASP A 56 22.38 4.81 23.01
N ILE A 57 21.36 4.06 23.41
CA ILE A 57 21.02 3.85 24.82
C ILE A 57 21.19 2.39 25.25
N SER A 58 21.64 2.18 26.48
CA SER A 58 21.72 0.84 27.09
C SER A 58 20.33 0.28 27.42
N ASP A 59 20.23 -1.05 27.51
CA ASP A 59 18.99 -1.73 27.92
C ASP A 59 18.46 -1.24 29.26
N ASN A 60 19.38 -0.95 30.20
CA ASN A 60 19.02 -0.42 31.53
C ASN A 60 18.37 0.97 31.44
N GLU A 61 18.89 1.84 30.58
CA GLU A 61 18.30 3.17 30.36
C GLU A 61 16.94 3.10 29.66
N LEU A 62 16.78 2.15 28.75
CA LEU A 62 15.50 1.92 28.10
C LEU A 62 14.46 1.42 29.11
N VAL A 63 14.80 0.42 29.93
CA VAL A 63 13.91 -0.07 31.01
C VAL A 63 13.56 1.03 32.00
N ALA A 64 14.54 1.85 32.39
CA ALA A 64 14.31 3.01 33.28
C ALA A 64 13.40 4.10 32.67
N SER A 65 13.20 4.07 31.34
CA SER A 65 12.31 5.00 30.64
C SER A 65 10.84 4.55 30.61
N PHE A 66 10.51 3.44 31.27
CA PHE A 66 9.12 2.99 31.42
C PHE A 66 8.28 4.01 32.14
N ASP A 67 7.12 4.37 31.57
CA ASP A 67 6.22 5.39 32.09
C ASP A 67 4.79 4.82 32.23
N GLU A 68 4.41 4.53 33.47
CA GLU A 68 3.10 3.99 33.81
C GLU A 68 1.95 4.98 33.52
N LYS A 69 2.22 6.28 33.50
CA LYS A 69 1.20 7.30 33.19
C LYS A 69 0.64 7.16 31.78
N ARG A 70 1.38 6.51 30.89
CA ARG A 70 0.95 6.25 29.50
C ARG A 70 -0.14 5.19 29.39
N ARG A 71 -0.39 4.40 30.45
CA ARG A 71 -1.31 3.25 30.43
C ARG A 71 -2.71 3.62 29.95
N TYR A 72 -3.28 4.69 30.46
CA TYR A 72 -4.61 5.11 30.07
C TYR A 72 -4.68 5.45 28.57
N PHE A 73 -3.75 6.28 28.10
CA PHE A 73 -3.66 6.66 26.69
C PHE A 73 -3.50 5.44 25.77
N LEU A 74 -2.59 4.54 26.12
CA LEU A 74 -2.30 3.35 25.30
C LEU A 74 -3.45 2.33 25.31
N LYS A 75 -4.18 2.24 26.42
CA LYS A 75 -5.43 1.48 26.46
C LYS A 75 -6.45 2.08 25.49
N CYS A 76 -6.71 3.37 25.56
CA CYS A 76 -7.64 4.05 24.63
C CYS A 76 -7.18 3.91 23.17
N PHE A 77 -5.87 4.00 22.90
CA PHE A 77 -5.32 3.79 21.57
C PHE A 77 -5.59 2.35 21.06
N THR A 78 -5.40 1.36 21.92
CA THR A 78 -5.74 -0.03 21.60
C THR A 78 -7.22 -0.18 21.30
N ASP A 79 -8.08 0.33 22.21
CA ASP A 79 -9.55 0.26 22.06
C ASP A 79 -10.01 0.95 20.76
N TYR A 80 -9.43 2.10 20.42
CA TYR A 80 -9.71 2.79 19.18
C TYR A 80 -9.35 1.97 17.94
N LEU A 81 -8.14 1.37 17.92
CA LEU A 81 -7.71 0.49 16.82
C LEU A 81 -8.67 -0.70 16.63
N LEU A 82 -9.19 -1.23 17.74
CA LEU A 82 -10.10 -2.36 17.73
C LEU A 82 -11.49 -2.00 17.20
N GLN A 83 -12.00 -0.84 17.60
CA GLN A 83 -13.32 -0.34 17.21
C GLN A 83 -13.31 0.32 15.82
N MET A 84 -12.14 0.64 15.30
CA MET A 84 -12.00 1.31 14.01
C MET A 84 -12.58 0.45 12.89
N ASP A 85 -13.61 0.99 12.22
CA ASP A 85 -14.12 0.42 10.97
C ASP A 85 -13.07 0.55 9.87
N GLY A 86 -12.90 -0.52 9.11
CA GLY A 86 -11.95 -0.51 8.00
C GLY A 86 -11.09 -1.76 7.90
N SER A 87 -10.28 -1.79 6.86
CA SER A 87 -9.35 -2.91 6.62
C SER A 87 -8.18 -2.91 7.61
N ASP A 88 -7.54 -4.05 7.76
CA ASP A 88 -6.31 -4.19 8.54
C ASP A 88 -5.20 -3.23 8.04
N LEU A 89 -5.19 -2.92 6.72
CA LEU A 89 -4.30 -1.93 6.15
C LEU A 89 -4.54 -0.53 6.73
N SER A 90 -5.82 -0.12 6.87
CA SER A 90 -6.19 1.17 7.47
C SER A 90 -5.77 1.26 8.93
N LYS A 91 -5.93 0.17 9.70
CA LYS A 91 -5.48 0.07 11.10
C LYS A 91 -3.96 0.16 11.21
N GLY A 92 -3.24 -0.52 10.30
CA GLY A 92 -1.78 -0.44 10.22
C GLY A 92 -1.26 0.96 9.88
N LEU A 93 -1.95 1.67 8.98
CA LEU A 93 -1.63 3.06 8.64
C LEU A 93 -1.86 3.99 9.84
N PHE A 94 -3.01 3.86 10.51
CA PHE A 94 -3.31 4.64 11.71
C PHE A 94 -2.25 4.43 12.80
N TYR A 95 -1.91 3.18 13.10
CA TYR A 95 -0.85 2.84 14.04
C TYR A 95 0.49 3.51 13.66
N SER A 96 0.87 3.45 12.39
CA SER A 96 2.14 4.03 11.91
C SER A 96 2.18 5.54 12.12
N ILE A 97 1.07 6.24 11.88
CA ILE A 97 0.97 7.68 12.09
C ILE A 97 1.06 8.04 13.59
N ILE A 98 0.34 7.30 14.44
CA ILE A 98 0.41 7.53 15.89
C ILE A 98 1.80 7.19 16.44
N LYS A 99 2.45 6.16 15.89
CA LYS A 99 3.85 5.85 16.22
C LYS A 99 4.76 7.05 15.93
N ILE A 100 4.65 7.67 14.75
CA ILE A 100 5.44 8.85 14.37
C ILE A 100 5.19 10.01 15.35
N PHE A 101 3.94 10.24 15.74
CA PHE A 101 3.60 11.28 16.70
C PHE A 101 4.20 11.01 18.10
N LEU A 102 4.09 9.79 18.61
CA LEU A 102 4.64 9.41 19.91
C LEU A 102 6.18 9.41 19.89
N ASP A 103 6.82 8.99 18.78
CA ASP A 103 8.26 9.09 18.62
C ASP A 103 8.71 10.56 18.62
N TRP A 104 7.94 11.45 17.96
CA TRP A 104 8.21 12.89 17.98
C TRP A 104 8.06 13.47 19.41
N ILE A 105 7.02 13.09 20.17
CA ILE A 105 6.84 13.51 21.58
C ILE A 105 8.06 13.12 22.41
N ASP A 106 8.52 11.88 22.28
CA ASP A 106 9.62 11.36 23.11
C ASP A 106 10.98 11.96 22.78
N GLN A 107 11.13 12.56 21.60
CA GLN A 107 12.32 13.30 21.19
C GLN A 107 12.32 14.75 21.69
N GLN A 108 11.19 15.25 22.22
CA GLN A 108 11.13 16.63 22.67
C GLN A 108 11.86 16.81 24.02
N LYS A 109 12.46 17.99 24.20
CA LYS A 109 13.05 18.38 25.51
C LYS A 109 11.99 18.55 26.58
N LYS A 110 10.76 18.92 26.20
CA LYS A 110 9.61 19.03 27.09
C LYS A 110 8.99 17.66 27.29
N ASN A 111 8.81 17.27 28.54
CA ASN A 111 8.05 16.06 28.85
C ASN A 111 6.55 16.35 28.73
N PHE A 112 5.83 15.61 27.90
CA PHE A 112 4.39 15.69 27.73
C PHE A 112 3.72 14.55 28.52
N ASP A 113 2.77 14.91 29.37
CA ASP A 113 1.95 13.93 30.10
C ASP A 113 0.80 13.47 29.19
N LEU A 114 0.83 12.21 28.76
CA LEU A 114 -0.20 11.64 27.87
C LEU A 114 -1.54 11.42 28.59
N SER A 115 -1.58 11.51 29.91
CA SER A 115 -2.82 11.39 30.70
C SER A 115 -3.51 12.74 30.93
N ASP A 116 -2.83 13.84 30.61
CA ASP A 116 -3.35 15.20 30.81
C ASP A 116 -3.81 15.82 29.48
N LYS A 117 -5.06 16.29 29.44
CA LYS A 117 -5.68 16.85 28.23
C LYS A 117 -4.95 18.10 27.73
N ASP A 118 -4.60 19.01 28.63
CA ASP A 118 -3.97 20.28 28.26
C ASP A 118 -2.54 20.06 27.76
N SER A 119 -1.81 19.12 28.38
CA SER A 119 -0.51 18.65 27.91
C SER A 119 -0.58 18.06 26.50
N MET A 120 -1.60 17.25 26.22
CA MET A 120 -1.80 16.64 24.91
C MET A 120 -2.23 17.66 23.84
N ILE A 121 -3.01 18.66 24.21
CA ILE A 121 -3.35 19.79 23.31
C ILE A 121 -2.08 20.59 22.97
N ASP A 122 -1.22 20.87 23.95
CA ASP A 122 0.05 21.58 23.69
C ASP A 122 0.98 20.71 22.78
N ALA A 123 1.06 19.41 23.05
CA ALA A 123 1.78 18.47 22.16
C ALA A 123 1.24 18.52 20.73
N TYR A 124 -0.08 18.46 20.56
CA TYR A 124 -0.72 18.54 19.26
C TYR A 124 -0.46 19.85 18.52
N ARG A 125 -0.52 21.00 19.23
CA ARG A 125 -0.21 22.31 18.66
C ARG A 125 1.22 22.38 18.12
N ARG A 126 2.18 21.88 18.90
CA ARG A 126 3.60 21.89 18.50
C ARG A 126 3.88 20.91 17.37
N TYR A 127 3.26 19.73 17.43
CA TYR A 127 3.36 18.75 16.35
C TYR A 127 2.75 19.27 15.05
N SER A 128 1.60 19.92 15.12
CA SER A 128 0.97 20.55 13.95
C SER A 128 1.86 21.63 13.33
N LYS A 129 2.52 22.45 14.17
CA LYS A 129 3.51 23.41 13.66
C LYS A 129 4.68 22.70 12.99
N TYR A 130 5.23 21.67 13.61
CA TYR A 130 6.30 20.86 13.04
C TYR A 130 5.91 20.27 11.68
N LEU A 131 4.68 19.76 11.52
CA LEU A 131 4.18 19.28 10.25
C LEU A 131 4.07 20.38 9.20
N VAL A 132 3.56 21.58 9.58
CA VAL A 132 3.50 22.74 8.67
C VAL A 132 4.90 23.15 8.23
N ASP A 133 5.84 23.26 9.16
CA ASP A 133 7.23 23.66 8.85
C ASP A 133 7.86 22.67 7.85
N ARG A 134 7.58 21.36 7.97
CA ARG A 134 8.05 20.33 7.02
C ARG A 134 7.41 20.43 5.64
N THR A 135 6.18 20.94 5.51
CA THR A 135 5.55 21.14 4.20
C THR A 135 6.08 22.36 3.45
N LEU A 136 6.84 23.21 4.12
CA LEU A 136 7.45 24.40 3.55
C LEU A 136 8.89 24.20 3.08
N LEU A 137 9.48 23.03 3.36
CA LEU A 137 10.81 22.67 2.88
C LEU A 137 10.83 22.48 1.37
N ALA A 138 11.99 22.59 0.76
CA ALA A 138 12.13 22.34 -0.67
C ALA A 138 11.87 20.87 -1.00
N ASP A 139 11.33 20.59 -2.19
CA ASP A 139 11.01 19.22 -2.63
C ASP A 139 12.24 18.29 -2.69
N THR A 140 13.44 18.86 -2.74
CA THR A 140 14.71 18.11 -2.70
C THR A 140 15.19 17.80 -1.29
N ASP A 141 14.51 18.31 -0.25
CA ASP A 141 14.88 18.08 1.15
C ASP A 141 14.27 16.73 1.59
N GLU A 142 15.12 15.87 2.17
CA GLU A 142 14.68 14.54 2.67
C GLU A 142 13.63 14.66 3.77
N ASP A 143 13.60 15.78 4.48
CA ASP A 143 12.63 16.07 5.53
C ASP A 143 11.33 16.70 5.00
N ASN A 144 11.23 17.00 3.72
CA ASN A 144 10.00 17.51 3.12
C ASN A 144 8.85 16.50 3.27
N LEU A 145 7.69 17.02 3.61
CA LEU A 145 6.48 16.22 3.77
C LEU A 145 5.37 16.80 2.88
N ALA A 146 4.82 15.97 2.01
CA ALA A 146 3.69 16.39 1.17
C ALA A 146 2.50 16.87 2.03
N ALA A 147 1.90 17.98 1.65
CA ALA A 147 0.84 18.66 2.44
C ALA A 147 -0.36 17.74 2.74
N HIS A 148 -0.76 16.87 1.79
CA HIS A 148 -1.84 15.91 2.02
C HIS A 148 -1.46 14.87 3.09
N THR A 149 -0.21 14.41 3.11
CA THR A 149 0.31 13.46 4.13
C THR A 149 0.37 14.12 5.50
N ALA A 150 0.90 15.35 5.57
CA ALA A 150 0.93 16.13 6.80
C ALA A 150 -0.49 16.36 7.38
N LYS A 151 -1.46 16.69 6.51
CA LYS A 151 -2.87 16.86 6.88
C LYS A 151 -3.47 15.55 7.41
N GLN A 152 -3.14 14.43 6.81
CA GLN A 152 -3.59 13.11 7.28
C GLN A 152 -3.01 12.79 8.66
N TYR A 153 -1.73 13.07 8.89
CA TYR A 153 -1.08 12.89 10.19
C TYR A 153 -1.76 13.74 11.27
N GLN A 154 -1.96 15.02 10.98
CA GLN A 154 -2.64 15.95 11.87
C GLN A 154 -4.04 15.46 12.23
N ARG A 155 -4.83 15.04 11.25
CA ARG A 155 -6.20 14.55 11.45
C ARG A 155 -6.24 13.29 12.32
N TYR A 156 -5.37 12.32 12.09
CA TYR A 156 -5.38 11.06 12.84
C TYR A 156 -4.94 11.26 14.30
N VAL A 157 -3.99 12.15 14.53
CA VAL A 157 -3.60 12.52 15.90
C VAL A 157 -4.75 13.24 16.63
N ALA A 158 -5.43 14.19 15.98
CA ALA A 158 -6.60 14.86 16.54
C ALA A 158 -7.72 13.87 16.91
N LYS A 159 -8.01 12.89 16.03
CA LYS A 159 -9.00 11.85 16.29
C LYS A 159 -8.68 11.01 17.51
N LEU A 160 -7.42 10.58 17.66
CA LEU A 160 -7.04 9.81 18.84
C LEU A 160 -7.14 10.61 20.12
N ILE A 161 -6.64 11.85 20.13
CA ILE A 161 -6.72 12.74 21.30
C ILE A 161 -8.19 12.98 21.67
N ALA A 162 -9.04 13.25 20.70
CA ALA A 162 -10.47 13.42 20.92
C ALA A 162 -11.12 12.19 21.55
N TYR A 163 -10.77 10.99 21.07
CA TYR A 163 -11.25 9.72 21.62
C TYR A 163 -10.77 9.49 23.06
N VAL A 164 -9.48 9.75 23.33
CA VAL A 164 -8.89 9.57 24.67
C VAL A 164 -9.56 10.46 25.72
N PHE A 165 -9.89 11.70 25.35
CA PHE A 165 -10.45 12.69 26.27
C PHE A 165 -11.95 12.92 26.11
N ASP A 166 -12.63 12.05 25.40
CA ASP A 166 -14.09 12.06 25.17
C ASP A 166 -14.60 13.46 24.76
N CYS A 167 -14.05 13.97 23.65
CA CYS A 167 -14.44 15.27 23.09
C CYS A 167 -14.52 15.23 21.56
N HIS A 168 -15.04 16.28 20.94
CA HIS A 168 -15.15 16.31 19.48
C HIS A 168 -13.79 16.55 18.80
N GLU A 169 -13.54 15.89 17.66
CA GLU A 169 -12.32 16.06 16.86
C GLU A 169 -12.07 17.54 16.52
N ILE A 170 -13.13 18.29 16.23
CA ILE A 170 -13.04 19.70 15.88
C ILE A 170 -12.52 20.56 17.03
N ASP A 171 -12.81 20.19 18.30
CA ASP A 171 -12.33 20.90 19.48
C ASP A 171 -10.82 20.79 19.62
N ILE A 172 -10.25 19.65 19.22
CA ILE A 172 -8.81 19.45 19.20
C ILE A 172 -8.20 20.11 17.95
N ALA A 173 -8.78 19.87 16.77
CA ALA A 173 -8.26 20.38 15.52
C ALA A 173 -8.21 21.92 15.48
N SER A 174 -9.22 22.61 16.04
CA SER A 174 -9.28 24.06 16.09
C SER A 174 -8.20 24.72 16.97
N GLN A 175 -7.57 23.94 17.85
CA GLN A 175 -6.53 24.43 18.76
C GLN A 175 -5.16 24.62 18.08
N ALA A 176 -4.97 24.12 16.88
CA ALA A 176 -3.67 24.11 16.21
C ALA A 176 -3.73 24.72 14.81
N MET A 177 -2.58 25.17 14.33
CA MET A 177 -2.41 25.59 12.94
C MET A 177 -2.73 24.42 12.02
N GLN A 178 -3.66 24.63 11.08
CA GLN A 178 -4.04 23.59 10.12
C GLN A 178 -3.07 23.57 8.95
N VAL A 179 -2.63 22.37 8.58
CA VAL A 179 -1.90 22.17 7.34
C VAL A 179 -2.83 22.51 6.18
N GLN A 180 -2.47 23.54 5.44
CA GLN A 180 -3.20 23.89 4.22
C GLN A 180 -2.69 23.00 3.08
N SER A 181 -3.49 22.03 2.64
CA SER A 181 -3.26 21.46 1.33
C SER A 181 -3.60 22.56 0.33
N GLN A 182 -2.61 23.12 -0.32
CA GLN A 182 -2.90 23.80 -1.58
C GLN A 182 -3.59 22.73 -2.44
N ARG A 183 -4.90 22.87 -2.62
CA ARG A 183 -5.50 22.27 -3.79
C ARG A 183 -4.81 22.97 -4.94
N TYR A 184 -3.86 22.29 -5.56
CA TYR A 184 -3.58 22.57 -6.94
C TYR A 184 -4.86 22.16 -7.67
N ASP A 185 -5.85 23.03 -7.64
CA ASP A 185 -6.90 23.05 -8.63
C ASP A 185 -6.22 23.52 -9.95
N VAL A 186 -5.25 22.74 -10.41
CA VAL A 186 -5.00 22.72 -11.84
C VAL A 186 -6.32 22.17 -12.37
N PRO A 187 -7.15 23.02 -13.01
CA PRO A 187 -8.38 22.51 -13.57
C PRO A 187 -7.95 21.38 -14.49
N VAL A 188 -8.32 20.15 -14.13
CA VAL A 188 -8.14 19.02 -15.03
C VAL A 188 -8.98 19.42 -16.24
N LEU A 189 -8.32 19.90 -17.27
CA LEU A 189 -9.00 20.26 -18.51
C LEU A 189 -9.76 19.01 -18.95
N PRO A 190 -11.05 19.13 -19.28
CA PRO A 190 -11.80 18.01 -19.81
C PRO A 190 -11.02 17.41 -20.97
N ILE A 191 -10.86 16.09 -20.96
CA ILE A 191 -10.26 15.36 -22.08
C ILE A 191 -11.03 15.76 -23.34
N ALA A 192 -10.33 16.03 -24.43
CA ALA A 192 -10.96 16.33 -25.71
C ALA A 192 -11.94 15.19 -26.07
N GLN A 193 -13.07 15.52 -26.66
CA GLN A 193 -14.11 14.53 -26.97
C GLN A 193 -13.58 13.37 -27.81
N GLU A 194 -12.68 13.64 -28.74
CA GLU A 194 -12.05 12.61 -29.57
C GLU A 194 -11.18 11.65 -28.74
N ASP A 195 -10.36 12.18 -27.84
CA ASP A 195 -9.51 11.38 -26.94
C ASP A 195 -10.35 10.55 -25.97
N HIS A 196 -11.47 11.12 -25.49
CA HIS A 196 -12.42 10.40 -24.65
C HIS A 196 -13.06 9.25 -25.40
N GLN A 197 -13.45 9.42 -26.65
CA GLN A 197 -14.00 8.36 -27.49
C GLN A 197 -12.98 7.25 -27.75
N LYS A 198 -11.73 7.62 -28.06
CA LYS A 198 -10.63 6.65 -28.25
C LYS A 198 -10.36 5.86 -26.98
N MET A 199 -10.27 6.55 -25.84
CA MET A 199 -10.09 5.91 -24.55
C MET A 199 -11.22 4.92 -24.23
N TYR A 200 -12.47 5.34 -24.42
CA TYR A 200 -13.65 4.51 -24.19
C TYR A 200 -13.65 3.27 -25.06
N ALA A 201 -13.40 3.39 -26.36
CA ALA A 201 -13.33 2.29 -27.28
C ALA A 201 -12.21 1.30 -26.93
N THR A 202 -11.04 1.81 -26.54
CA THR A 202 -9.93 0.97 -26.08
C THR A 202 -10.28 0.21 -24.81
N LEU A 203 -10.87 0.89 -23.80
CA LEU A 203 -11.32 0.25 -22.56
C LEU A 203 -12.38 -0.81 -22.80
N LEU A 204 -13.30 -0.59 -23.75
CA LEU A 204 -14.32 -1.55 -24.11
C LEU A 204 -13.71 -2.82 -24.75
N ASN A 205 -12.72 -2.66 -25.63
CA ASN A 205 -11.98 -3.78 -26.20
C ASN A 205 -11.26 -4.59 -25.12
N VAL A 206 -10.57 -3.92 -24.20
CA VAL A 206 -9.89 -4.58 -23.07
C VAL A 206 -10.89 -5.31 -22.19
N PHE A 207 -12.01 -4.68 -21.84
CA PHE A 207 -13.07 -5.28 -21.04
C PHE A 207 -13.65 -6.54 -21.71
N SER A 208 -13.93 -6.46 -23.02
CA SER A 208 -14.47 -7.57 -23.78
C SER A 208 -13.52 -8.77 -23.81
N GLU A 209 -12.24 -8.54 -23.93
CA GLU A 209 -11.24 -9.59 -23.93
C GLU A 209 -11.04 -10.18 -22.51
N ILE A 210 -11.06 -9.36 -21.47
CA ILE A 210 -11.08 -9.85 -20.09
C ILE A 210 -12.31 -10.73 -19.84
N HIS A 211 -13.49 -10.30 -20.30
CA HIS A 211 -14.72 -11.09 -20.21
C HIS A 211 -14.57 -12.44 -20.93
N ARG A 212 -13.98 -12.45 -22.12
CA ARG A 212 -13.69 -13.69 -22.87
C ARG A 212 -12.80 -14.66 -22.06
N ILE A 213 -11.73 -14.14 -21.44
CA ILE A 213 -10.80 -14.98 -20.67
C ILE A 213 -11.41 -15.46 -19.34
N VAL A 214 -12.09 -14.57 -18.62
CA VAL A 214 -12.51 -14.84 -17.24
C VAL A 214 -13.88 -15.51 -17.18
N VAL A 215 -14.85 -15.01 -17.96
CA VAL A 215 -16.25 -15.45 -17.88
C VAL A 215 -16.56 -16.55 -18.90
N GLN A 216 -16.00 -16.44 -20.10
CA GLN A 216 -16.19 -17.45 -21.17
C GLN A 216 -15.09 -18.52 -21.16
N GLU A 217 -14.26 -18.56 -20.11
CA GLU A 217 -13.19 -19.55 -19.96
C GLU A 217 -12.21 -19.62 -21.14
N GLY A 218 -12.03 -18.48 -21.82
CA GLY A 218 -11.11 -18.39 -22.96
C GLY A 218 -9.66 -18.63 -22.58
N ASN A 219 -8.86 -18.96 -23.58
CA ASN A 219 -7.43 -19.22 -23.37
C ASN A 219 -6.59 -17.93 -23.39
N PHE A 220 -5.51 -17.92 -22.59
CA PHE A 220 -4.44 -16.95 -22.73
C PHE A 220 -3.66 -17.17 -24.03
N PRO A 221 -3.03 -16.12 -24.56
CA PRO A 221 -2.97 -14.76 -24.04
C PRO A 221 -4.30 -14.03 -24.17
N ALA A 222 -4.57 -13.09 -23.27
CA ALA A 222 -5.56 -12.06 -23.55
C ALA A 222 -4.94 -11.13 -24.59
N HIS A 223 -5.65 -10.92 -25.69
CA HIS A 223 -5.20 -10.09 -26.81
C HIS A 223 -6.21 -8.98 -27.04
N PHE A 224 -5.78 -7.74 -26.99
CA PHE A 224 -6.62 -6.61 -27.29
C PHE A 224 -5.87 -5.57 -28.13
N GLN A 225 -6.61 -4.87 -28.93
CA GLN A 225 -6.12 -3.85 -29.85
C GLN A 225 -6.62 -2.49 -29.40
N SER A 226 -5.72 -1.51 -29.36
CA SER A 226 -6.12 -0.10 -29.16
C SER A 226 -6.81 0.42 -30.43
N VAL A 227 -7.46 1.58 -30.31
CA VAL A 227 -8.06 2.26 -31.46
C VAL A 227 -7.01 2.65 -32.50
N ASP A 228 -5.79 2.91 -32.05
CA ASP A 228 -4.66 3.25 -32.93
C ASP A 228 -3.97 1.99 -33.53
N GLN A 229 -4.62 0.84 -33.44
CA GLN A 229 -4.17 -0.46 -33.93
C GLN A 229 -2.90 -1.02 -33.27
N GLU A 230 -2.54 -0.50 -32.11
CA GLU A 230 -1.50 -1.12 -31.29
C GLU A 230 -2.02 -2.40 -30.64
N GLU A 231 -1.25 -3.49 -30.77
CA GLU A 231 -1.61 -4.80 -30.23
C GLU A 231 -0.96 -5.02 -28.86
N PHE A 232 -1.75 -5.50 -27.92
CA PHE A 232 -1.33 -5.80 -26.55
C PHE A 232 -1.65 -7.24 -26.20
N TYR A 233 -0.70 -7.91 -25.55
CA TYR A 233 -0.86 -9.29 -25.09
C TYR A 233 -0.65 -9.35 -23.58
N PHE A 234 -1.63 -9.86 -22.87
CA PHE A 234 -1.51 -10.14 -21.44
C PHE A 234 -1.45 -11.65 -21.22
N TYR A 235 -0.36 -12.13 -20.61
CA TYR A 235 -0.14 -13.55 -20.42
C TYR A 235 0.53 -13.90 -19.08
N SER A 236 1.10 -12.95 -18.36
CA SER A 236 1.67 -13.20 -17.04
C SER A 236 1.81 -11.93 -16.20
N GLY A 237 1.86 -12.13 -14.89
CA GLY A 237 2.20 -11.05 -13.97
C GLY A 237 3.58 -10.47 -14.26
N PHE A 238 3.75 -9.22 -13.92
CA PHE A 238 4.99 -8.48 -14.07
C PHE A 238 6.15 -9.25 -13.41
N HIS A 239 7.05 -9.76 -14.24
CA HIS A 239 8.38 -10.09 -13.76
C HIS A 239 9.19 -8.80 -13.79
N HIS A 240 9.62 -8.33 -12.62
CA HIS A 240 10.64 -7.30 -12.52
C HIS A 240 11.87 -7.78 -13.30
N GLN A 241 12.14 -7.12 -14.43
CA GLN A 241 13.38 -7.30 -15.14
C GLN A 241 14.50 -6.70 -14.29
N THR A 242 15.34 -7.53 -13.71
CA THR A 242 16.60 -7.05 -13.18
C THR A 242 17.52 -6.76 -14.36
N GLU A 243 18.12 -5.58 -14.41
CA GLU A 243 19.00 -5.07 -15.49
C GLU A 243 20.19 -5.96 -15.89
N LYS A 244 20.38 -7.10 -15.25
CA LYS A 244 21.55 -7.98 -15.42
C LYS A 244 21.35 -9.17 -16.37
N GLN A 245 20.17 -9.34 -16.98
CA GLN A 245 19.94 -10.47 -17.87
C GLN A 245 19.86 -10.01 -19.33
N HIS A 246 20.98 -10.11 -20.03
CA HIS A 246 21.12 -9.67 -21.43
C HIS A 246 20.32 -10.49 -22.45
N ILE A 247 19.73 -11.62 -22.08
CA ILE A 247 18.89 -12.44 -22.99
C ILE A 247 17.70 -12.93 -22.20
N GLN A 248 16.59 -12.23 -22.28
CA GLN A 248 15.30 -12.69 -21.78
C GLN A 248 14.41 -13.07 -22.96
N PHE A 249 13.73 -14.23 -22.80
CA PHE A 249 12.63 -14.57 -23.67
C PHE A 249 11.47 -13.61 -23.39
N ASP A 250 11.26 -12.67 -24.29
CA ASP A 250 10.13 -11.76 -24.25
C ASP A 250 8.97 -12.33 -25.07
N MET A 251 8.02 -12.95 -24.37
CA MET A 251 6.84 -13.54 -24.98
C MET A 251 5.97 -12.49 -25.70
N HIS A 252 5.91 -11.27 -25.18
CA HIS A 252 5.15 -10.19 -25.79
C HIS A 252 5.69 -9.86 -27.19
N SER A 253 6.98 -9.66 -27.34
CA SER A 253 7.63 -9.38 -28.62
C SER A 253 7.39 -10.52 -29.63
N TYR A 254 7.41 -11.76 -29.16
CA TYR A 254 7.16 -12.91 -30.06
C TYR A 254 5.70 -13.03 -30.47
N LEU A 255 4.76 -12.85 -29.53
CA LEU A 255 3.34 -12.89 -29.86
C LEU A 255 2.94 -11.74 -30.78
N SER A 256 3.44 -10.54 -30.55
CA SER A 256 3.19 -9.37 -31.42
C SER A 256 3.75 -9.58 -32.83
N LYS A 257 4.92 -10.22 -32.95
CA LYS A 257 5.56 -10.44 -34.26
C LYS A 257 5.01 -11.65 -35.01
N TYR A 258 4.65 -12.71 -34.33
CA TYR A 258 4.35 -14.00 -34.92
C TYR A 258 2.96 -14.57 -34.59
N SER A 259 2.19 -13.89 -33.74
CA SER A 259 0.91 -14.37 -33.19
C SER A 259 0.98 -15.71 -32.42
N THR A 260 2.15 -16.33 -32.34
CA THR A 260 2.42 -17.61 -31.67
C THR A 260 3.83 -17.60 -31.08
N ILE A 261 4.10 -18.53 -30.17
CA ILE A 261 5.47 -18.77 -29.71
C ILE A 261 6.25 -19.51 -30.81
N PRO A 262 7.30 -18.90 -31.36
CA PRO A 262 8.03 -19.50 -32.48
C PRO A 262 8.83 -20.75 -32.08
N ASP A 263 9.23 -21.54 -33.06
CA ASP A 263 10.16 -22.63 -32.84
C ASP A 263 11.52 -22.11 -32.36
N PHE A 264 12.21 -22.97 -31.62
CA PHE A 264 13.48 -22.57 -30.99
C PHE A 264 14.56 -22.17 -32.03
N SER A 265 14.59 -22.84 -33.17
CA SER A 265 15.50 -22.52 -34.29
C SER A 265 15.30 -21.09 -34.80
N LYS A 266 14.04 -20.64 -34.90
CA LYS A 266 13.68 -19.30 -35.34
C LYS A 266 14.11 -18.25 -34.29
N MET A 267 13.96 -18.57 -33.02
CA MET A 267 14.44 -17.71 -31.94
C MET A 267 15.95 -17.53 -31.96
N LEU A 268 16.72 -18.58 -32.23
CA LEU A 268 18.19 -18.48 -32.35
C LEU A 268 18.61 -17.51 -33.45
N VAL A 269 17.93 -17.53 -34.58
CA VAL A 269 18.18 -16.59 -35.68
C VAL A 269 17.85 -15.16 -35.26
N ASP A 270 16.71 -14.96 -34.62
CA ASP A 270 16.27 -13.64 -34.17
C ASP A 270 17.23 -13.01 -33.14
N PHE A 271 17.83 -13.82 -32.26
CA PHE A 271 18.84 -13.37 -31.29
C PHE A 271 20.28 -13.35 -31.85
N GLY A 272 20.50 -13.79 -33.10
CA GLY A 272 21.85 -13.84 -33.65
C GLY A 272 22.81 -14.77 -32.91
N LEU A 273 22.29 -15.84 -32.28
CA LEU A 273 23.10 -16.73 -31.43
C LEU A 273 23.67 -17.88 -32.25
N ALA A 274 24.99 -18.10 -32.12
CA ALA A 274 25.64 -19.27 -32.67
C ALA A 274 25.11 -20.59 -32.03
N GLU A 275 25.19 -21.70 -32.79
CA GLU A 275 24.65 -22.99 -32.36
C GLU A 275 25.24 -23.53 -31.05
N ASP A 276 26.45 -23.16 -30.67
CA ASP A 276 27.20 -23.67 -29.50
C ASP A 276 27.32 -22.68 -28.32
N SER A 277 26.50 -21.62 -28.29
CA SER A 277 26.61 -20.63 -27.21
C SER A 277 25.99 -21.14 -25.90
N GLU A 278 26.60 -20.84 -24.76
CA GLU A 278 26.07 -21.12 -23.42
C GLU A 278 24.67 -20.52 -23.23
N TYR A 279 24.41 -19.41 -23.92
CA TYR A 279 23.10 -18.73 -23.90
C TYR A 279 22.00 -19.54 -24.56
N ARG A 280 22.31 -20.43 -25.49
CA ARG A 280 21.34 -21.30 -26.16
C ARG A 280 20.61 -22.20 -25.18
N LYS A 281 21.32 -22.78 -24.23
CA LYS A 281 20.72 -23.63 -23.18
C LYS A 281 19.73 -22.84 -22.32
N ARG A 282 20.16 -21.68 -21.85
CA ARG A 282 19.31 -20.78 -21.03
C ARG A 282 18.09 -20.30 -21.80
N LEU A 283 18.25 -19.92 -23.06
CA LEU A 283 17.15 -19.48 -23.90
C LEU A 283 16.12 -20.61 -24.10
N ARG A 284 16.58 -21.85 -24.33
CA ARG A 284 15.71 -23.03 -24.45
C ARG A 284 14.96 -23.31 -23.13
N GLU A 285 15.64 -23.25 -22.03
CA GLU A 285 15.05 -23.45 -20.69
C GLU A 285 13.97 -22.39 -20.39
N ASN A 286 14.27 -21.12 -20.64
CA ASN A 286 13.33 -20.00 -20.46
C ASN A 286 12.10 -20.14 -21.36
N ARG A 287 12.29 -20.47 -22.64
CA ARG A 287 11.20 -20.74 -23.57
C ARG A 287 10.32 -21.89 -23.07
N ASN A 288 10.92 -23.03 -22.73
CA ASN A 288 10.17 -24.19 -22.25
C ASN A 288 9.43 -23.92 -20.92
N GLN A 289 10.01 -23.12 -20.04
CA GLN A 289 9.36 -22.69 -18.83
C GLN A 289 8.17 -21.76 -19.13
N ALA A 290 8.33 -20.82 -20.06
CA ALA A 290 7.26 -19.93 -20.47
C ALA A 290 6.07 -20.70 -21.08
N ILE A 291 6.36 -21.68 -21.95
CA ILE A 291 5.33 -22.55 -22.55
C ILE A 291 4.59 -23.34 -21.46
N ARG A 292 5.31 -23.99 -20.54
CA ARG A 292 4.68 -24.75 -19.45
C ARG A 292 3.76 -23.88 -18.60
N LYS A 293 4.24 -22.72 -18.17
CA LYS A 293 3.42 -21.76 -17.39
C LYS A 293 2.19 -21.32 -18.16
N PHE A 294 2.32 -21.12 -19.44
CA PHE A 294 1.22 -20.74 -20.32
C PHE A 294 0.16 -21.85 -20.43
N GLU A 295 0.59 -23.11 -20.62
CA GLU A 295 -0.29 -24.26 -20.65
C GLU A 295 -0.97 -24.52 -19.31
N GLU A 296 -0.25 -24.38 -18.18
CA GLU A 296 -0.80 -24.51 -16.83
C GLU A 296 -1.93 -23.51 -16.58
N ARG A 297 -1.73 -22.25 -17.00
CA ARG A 297 -2.75 -21.21 -16.87
C ARG A 297 -3.99 -21.48 -17.70
N ASN A 298 -3.82 -22.05 -18.87
CA ASN A 298 -4.95 -22.39 -19.73
C ASN A 298 -5.73 -23.60 -19.22
N LYS A 299 -5.08 -24.51 -18.50
CA LYS A 299 -5.72 -25.69 -17.89
C LYS A 299 -6.47 -25.37 -16.61
N ASP A 300 -5.98 -24.41 -15.83
CA ASP A 300 -6.57 -24.04 -14.53
C ASP A 300 -7.45 -22.79 -14.64
N GLN A 301 -8.77 -23.01 -14.64
CA GLN A 301 -9.74 -21.91 -14.71
C GLN A 301 -9.76 -21.04 -13.43
N ARG A 302 -9.18 -21.52 -12.33
CA ARG A 302 -9.05 -20.78 -11.06
C ARG A 302 -7.66 -20.20 -10.85
N HIS A 303 -6.85 -20.20 -11.89
CA HIS A 303 -5.49 -19.67 -11.80
C HIS A 303 -5.49 -18.20 -11.36
N MET A 304 -4.58 -17.85 -10.46
CA MET A 304 -4.43 -16.50 -9.89
C MET A 304 -4.39 -15.38 -10.93
N GLU A 305 -3.87 -15.62 -12.12
CA GLU A 305 -3.83 -14.60 -13.18
C GLU A 305 -5.23 -14.30 -13.75
N ARG A 306 -6.16 -15.25 -13.74
CA ARG A 306 -7.56 -14.98 -14.11
C ARG A 306 -8.26 -14.15 -13.04
N GLU A 307 -7.98 -14.39 -11.76
CA GLU A 307 -8.47 -13.58 -10.64
C GLU A 307 -7.97 -12.14 -10.74
N ARG A 308 -6.70 -11.95 -11.07
CA ARG A 308 -6.13 -10.62 -11.33
C ARG A 308 -6.81 -9.92 -12.50
N LEU A 309 -7.02 -10.62 -13.61
CA LEU A 309 -7.76 -10.08 -14.76
C LEU A 309 -9.19 -9.71 -14.38
N ALA A 310 -9.88 -10.51 -13.57
CA ALA A 310 -11.22 -10.19 -13.08
C ALA A 310 -11.22 -8.88 -12.29
N SER A 311 -10.22 -8.67 -11.42
CA SER A 311 -10.07 -7.42 -10.68
C SER A 311 -9.84 -6.21 -11.61
N TYR A 312 -9.02 -6.35 -12.63
CA TYR A 312 -8.86 -5.29 -13.65
C TYR A 312 -10.16 -5.08 -14.45
N GLY A 313 -10.87 -6.15 -14.79
CA GLY A 313 -12.17 -6.07 -15.46
C GLY A 313 -13.19 -5.27 -14.66
N LEU A 314 -13.25 -5.45 -13.34
CA LEU A 314 -14.11 -4.66 -12.47
C LEU A 314 -13.74 -3.17 -12.50
N CYS A 315 -12.44 -2.84 -12.38
CA CYS A 315 -11.98 -1.45 -12.46
C CYS A 315 -12.32 -0.81 -13.81
N ILE A 316 -12.08 -1.53 -14.91
CA ILE A 316 -12.39 -1.03 -16.26
C ILE A 316 -13.91 -0.88 -16.45
N GLY A 317 -14.71 -1.84 -15.97
CA GLY A 317 -16.16 -1.76 -16.00
C GLY A 317 -16.68 -0.54 -15.25
N MET A 318 -16.13 -0.21 -14.09
CA MET A 318 -16.44 1.02 -13.35
C MET A 318 -16.07 2.28 -14.15
N LEU A 319 -14.89 2.32 -14.76
CA LEU A 319 -14.47 3.45 -15.59
C LEU A 319 -15.40 3.66 -16.81
N LEU A 320 -15.79 2.57 -17.47
CA LEU A 320 -16.75 2.61 -18.57
C LEU A 320 -18.12 3.13 -18.10
N PHE A 321 -18.59 2.65 -16.94
CA PHE A 321 -19.85 3.11 -16.35
C PHE A 321 -19.81 4.62 -16.01
N ILE A 322 -18.76 5.07 -15.33
CA ILE A 322 -18.57 6.48 -14.98
C ILE A 322 -18.50 7.35 -16.25
N SER A 323 -17.76 6.89 -17.25
CA SER A 323 -17.61 7.58 -18.53
C SER A 323 -18.94 7.73 -19.27
N GLN A 324 -19.85 6.75 -19.17
CA GLN A 324 -21.17 6.80 -19.82
C GLN A 324 -22.20 7.59 -19.02
N THR A 325 -22.16 7.51 -17.70
CA THR A 325 -23.23 8.04 -16.85
C THR A 325 -22.87 9.41 -16.25
N GLY A 326 -21.61 9.81 -16.27
CA GLY A 326 -21.12 10.98 -15.56
C GLY A 326 -21.20 10.83 -14.03
N ALA A 327 -21.38 9.59 -13.51
CA ALA A 327 -21.46 9.33 -12.09
C ALA A 327 -20.12 9.63 -11.41
N ASN A 328 -20.16 10.15 -10.18
CA ASN A 328 -18.97 10.28 -9.36
C ASN A 328 -18.52 8.90 -8.86
N LEU A 329 -17.21 8.74 -8.63
CA LEU A 329 -16.62 7.50 -8.10
C LEU A 329 -17.30 7.06 -6.79
N ASP A 330 -17.65 8.01 -5.92
CA ASP A 330 -18.33 7.78 -4.64
C ASP A 330 -19.76 7.24 -4.78
N THR A 331 -20.40 7.46 -5.94
CA THR A 331 -21.76 6.93 -6.24
C THR A 331 -21.73 5.63 -7.02
N ALA A 332 -20.57 5.24 -7.55
CA ALA A 332 -20.37 4.01 -8.32
C ALA A 332 -19.88 2.82 -7.45
N GLN A 333 -19.52 3.07 -6.19
CA GLN A 333 -19.18 2.06 -5.18
C GLN A 333 -20.43 1.64 -4.42
#